data_b3dac2ae47ca4c21576b88a8bc3abbde
#
_entry.id   b3dac2ae47ca4c21576b88a8bc3abbde
#
_cell.length_a   1.000
_cell.length_b   1.000
_cell.length_c   1.000
_cell.angle_alpha   90.00
_cell.angle_beta   90.00
_cell.angle_gamma   90.00
#
_symmetry.space_group_name_H-M   'P 1'
#
loop_
_entity.id
_entity.type
_entity.pdbx_description
1 polymer ?
#
loop_
_entity_poly.entity_id
_entity_poly.type
_entity_poly.pdbx_seq_one_letter_code
_entity_poly.pdbx_strand_id
1 'polypeptide(L)'
;VHAETSTGAQSDAKSLVEIAHKYNCLAIVDSVTSLAGTPLKVDEWEIDAIYSGSQKCLSSSPGLSPVSFSERAADKIKRRKTKVQSWF
;
A
#
# COMPACT_ATOMS: atom_id res chain seq x y z
N VAL A 1 -2.37 -1.34 -7.44
CA VAL A 1 -1.24 -0.47 -7.83
C VAL A 1 -1.74 0.95 -7.98
N HIS A 2 -1.08 1.92 -7.29
CA HIS A 2 -1.46 3.34 -7.39
C HIS A 2 -1.01 3.95 -8.72
N ALA A 3 0.22 3.68 -9.15
CA ALA A 3 0.70 4.10 -10.46
C ALA A 3 1.40 2.93 -11.17
N GLU A 4 0.91 2.59 -12.35
CA GLU A 4 1.42 1.47 -13.15
C GLU A 4 2.43 1.97 -14.18
N THR A 5 3.69 1.56 -14.03
CA THR A 5 4.79 2.01 -14.89
C THR A 5 4.62 1.61 -16.34
N SER A 6 4.16 0.39 -16.59
CA SER A 6 4.08 -0.16 -17.96
C SER A 6 3.03 0.52 -18.85
N THR A 7 2.01 1.10 -18.24
CA THR A 7 0.90 1.77 -18.94
C THR A 7 0.86 3.27 -18.72
N GLY A 8 1.54 3.79 -17.71
CA GLY A 8 1.44 5.17 -17.27
C GLY A 8 0.10 5.52 -16.61
N ALA A 9 -0.71 4.52 -16.27
CA ALA A 9 -2.00 4.73 -15.63
C ALA A 9 -1.85 4.98 -14.13
N GLN A 10 -2.67 5.89 -13.59
CA GLN A 10 -2.80 6.12 -12.16
C GLN A 10 -4.23 5.78 -11.72
N SER A 11 -4.34 4.97 -10.67
CA SER A 11 -5.62 4.58 -10.09
C SER A 11 -6.09 5.62 -9.06
N ASP A 12 -7.40 5.78 -8.95
CA ASP A 12 -8.00 6.51 -7.82
C ASP A 12 -7.98 5.63 -6.56
N ALA A 13 -6.80 5.60 -5.91
CA ALA A 13 -6.58 4.77 -4.73
C ALA A 13 -7.55 5.13 -3.59
N LYS A 14 -7.88 6.41 -3.41
CA LYS A 14 -8.81 6.86 -2.38
C LYS A 14 -10.17 6.18 -2.52
N SER A 15 -10.81 6.32 -3.68
CA SER A 15 -12.12 5.71 -3.93
C SER A 15 -12.10 4.18 -3.84
N LEU A 16 -11.02 3.54 -4.29
CA LEU A 16 -10.87 2.10 -4.18
C LEU A 16 -10.74 1.63 -2.72
N VAL A 17 -10.02 2.35 -1.87
CA VAL A 17 -9.94 2.08 -0.44
C VAL A 17 -11.30 2.23 0.23
N GLU A 18 -12.02 3.31 -0.06
CA GLU A 18 -13.37 3.54 0.46
C GLU A 18 -14.33 2.38 0.11
N ILE A 19 -14.26 1.88 -1.12
CA ILE A 19 -15.05 0.73 -1.56
C ILE A 19 -14.64 -0.53 -0.80
N ALA A 20 -13.33 -0.81 -0.67
CA ALA A 20 -12.84 -1.97 0.07
C ALA A 20 -13.35 -1.97 1.52
N HIS A 21 -13.34 -0.82 2.17
CA HIS A 21 -13.82 -0.66 3.54
C HIS A 21 -15.32 -0.88 3.69
N LYS A 22 -16.14 -0.48 2.71
CA LYS A 22 -17.59 -0.78 2.69
C LYS A 22 -17.87 -2.27 2.74
N TYR A 23 -16.98 -3.09 2.18
CA TYR A 23 -17.07 -4.56 2.20
C TYR A 23 -16.21 -5.20 3.29
N ASN A 24 -15.77 -4.43 4.28
CA ASN A 24 -14.95 -4.90 5.39
C ASN A 24 -13.63 -5.59 4.94
N CYS A 25 -13.09 -5.17 3.79
CA CYS A 25 -11.81 -5.63 3.27
C CYS A 25 -10.68 -4.69 3.73
N LEU A 26 -9.46 -5.22 3.88
CA LEU A 26 -8.25 -4.40 4.00
C LEU A 26 -7.79 -3.99 2.61
N ALA A 27 -7.29 -2.77 2.49
CA ALA A 27 -6.72 -2.24 1.26
C ALA A 27 -5.19 -2.23 1.33
N ILE A 28 -4.55 -2.96 0.42
CA ILE A 28 -3.09 -2.94 0.25
C ILE A 28 -2.77 -2.16 -1.01
N VAL A 29 -1.94 -1.13 -0.89
CA VAL A 29 -1.56 -0.25 -1.99
C VAL A 29 -0.10 -0.42 -2.35
N ASP A 30 0.16 -0.74 -3.62
CA ASP A 30 1.48 -0.65 -4.22
C ASP A 30 1.74 0.80 -4.62
N SER A 31 2.76 1.41 -4.03
CA SER A 31 3.17 2.78 -4.32
C SER A 31 4.63 2.87 -4.81
N VAL A 32 5.16 1.79 -5.33
CA VAL A 32 6.58 1.71 -5.75
C VAL A 32 6.95 2.86 -6.69
N THR A 33 6.09 3.19 -7.64
CA THR A 33 6.34 4.24 -8.63
C THR A 33 5.58 5.54 -8.37
N SER A 34 4.93 5.70 -7.22
CA SER A 34 4.12 6.88 -6.94
C SER A 34 4.48 7.60 -5.65
N LEU A 35 5.05 6.91 -4.66
CA LEU A 35 5.42 7.53 -3.39
C LEU A 35 6.47 8.62 -3.62
N ALA A 36 6.17 9.82 -3.16
CA ALA A 36 6.92 11.07 -3.38
C ALA A 36 6.88 11.61 -4.82
N GLY A 37 6.27 10.91 -5.78
CA GLY A 37 6.11 11.37 -7.16
C GLY A 37 4.75 11.96 -7.48
N THR A 38 3.70 11.50 -6.79
CA THR A 38 2.32 12.00 -6.91
C THR A 38 1.67 12.12 -5.54
N PRO A 39 0.60 12.91 -5.40
CA PRO A 39 -0.13 12.98 -4.14
C PRO A 39 -0.59 11.60 -3.67
N LEU A 40 -0.20 11.22 -2.45
CA LEU A 40 -0.55 9.96 -1.82
C LEU A 40 -0.68 10.19 -0.32
N LYS A 41 -1.92 10.29 0.15
CA LYS A 41 -2.25 10.65 1.53
C LYS A 41 -2.66 9.40 2.31
N VAL A 42 -1.67 8.65 2.77
CA VAL A 42 -1.84 7.31 3.36
C VAL A 42 -2.83 7.32 4.51
N ASP A 43 -2.65 8.21 5.48
CA ASP A 43 -3.49 8.28 6.68
C ASP A 43 -4.87 8.88 6.37
N GLU A 44 -4.92 9.96 5.55
CA GLU A 44 -6.19 10.60 5.17
C GLU A 44 -7.08 9.68 4.34
N TRP A 45 -6.49 8.82 3.51
CA TRP A 45 -7.21 7.84 2.69
C TRP A 45 -7.41 6.51 3.40
N GLU A 46 -6.98 6.40 4.66
CA GLU A 46 -7.12 5.21 5.50
C GLU A 46 -6.56 3.93 4.86
N ILE A 47 -5.44 4.04 4.13
CA ILE A 47 -4.79 2.88 3.51
C ILE A 47 -4.31 1.91 4.59
N ASP A 48 -4.71 0.64 4.51
CA ASP A 48 -4.41 -0.35 5.55
C ASP A 48 -2.97 -0.88 5.50
N ALA A 49 -2.44 -1.05 4.31
CA ALA A 49 -1.05 -1.43 4.12
C ALA A 49 -0.51 -0.80 2.82
N ILE A 50 0.72 -0.35 2.86
CA ILE A 50 1.37 0.28 1.71
C ILE A 50 2.84 -0.09 1.69
N TYR A 51 3.39 -0.25 0.50
CA TYR A 51 4.81 -0.47 0.30
C TYR A 51 5.35 0.33 -0.89
N SER A 52 6.66 0.56 -0.87
CA SER A 52 7.36 1.25 -1.95
C SER A 52 8.78 0.70 -2.12
N GLY A 53 9.51 1.28 -3.05
CA GLY A 53 10.93 0.99 -3.30
C GLY A 53 11.76 2.27 -3.35
N SER A 54 12.96 2.23 -2.78
CA SER A 54 13.83 3.41 -2.65
C SER A 54 14.36 3.95 -3.98
N GLN A 55 14.44 3.13 -5.02
CA GLN A 55 15.06 3.48 -6.32
C GLN A 55 14.11 4.15 -7.33
N LYS A 56 12.87 4.41 -6.96
CA LYS A 56 11.90 5.10 -7.82
C LYS A 56 11.82 6.58 -7.45
N CYS A 57 10.65 7.12 -7.24
CA CYS A 57 10.48 8.55 -6.95
C CYS A 57 11.16 9.01 -5.64
N LEU A 58 11.48 8.09 -4.73
CA LEU A 58 12.30 8.40 -3.54
C LEU A 58 13.76 8.73 -3.89
N SER A 59 14.18 8.52 -5.13
CA SER A 59 15.47 8.95 -5.68
C SER A 59 16.70 8.48 -4.89
N SER A 60 16.64 7.28 -4.34
CA SER A 60 17.72 6.66 -3.56
C SER A 60 18.21 5.37 -4.23
N SER A 61 19.32 4.84 -3.77
CA SER A 61 19.82 3.55 -4.24
C SER A 61 18.80 2.43 -3.96
N PRO A 62 18.71 1.39 -4.82
CA PRO A 62 17.87 0.24 -4.54
C PRO A 62 18.35 -0.51 -3.29
N GLY A 63 17.45 -1.24 -2.65
CA GLY A 63 17.75 -2.08 -1.49
C GLY A 63 16.90 -1.81 -0.26
N LEU A 64 16.14 -0.71 -0.24
CA LEU A 64 15.17 -0.43 0.82
C LEU A 64 13.74 -0.53 0.29
N SER A 65 12.88 -1.16 1.07
CA SER A 65 11.46 -1.29 0.79
C SER A 65 10.65 -0.73 1.95
N PRO A 66 10.34 0.57 1.94
CA PRO A 66 9.49 1.16 2.96
C PRO A 66 8.12 0.47 2.98
N VAL A 67 7.64 0.17 4.18
CA VAL A 67 6.32 -0.43 4.38
C VAL A 67 5.65 0.23 5.57
N SER A 68 4.33 0.41 5.49
CA SER A 68 3.52 0.92 6.58
C SER A 68 2.24 0.12 6.72
N PHE A 69 1.74 0.00 7.96
CA PHE A 69 0.50 -0.68 8.30
C PHE A 69 -0.37 0.22 9.18
N SER A 70 -1.66 0.27 8.88
CA SER A 70 -2.64 0.89 9.77
C SER A 70 -2.83 0.06 11.05
N GLU A 71 -3.38 0.67 12.10
CA GLU A 71 -3.78 -0.07 13.31
C GLU A 71 -4.78 -1.19 12.97
N ARG A 72 -5.71 -0.94 12.04
CA ARG A 72 -6.68 -1.92 11.55
C ARG A 72 -5.99 -3.14 10.93
N ALA A 73 -4.96 -2.94 10.11
CA ALA A 73 -4.16 -4.02 9.54
C ALA A 73 -3.36 -4.76 10.62
N ALA A 74 -2.72 -4.03 11.53
CA ALA A 74 -1.96 -4.60 12.64
C ALA A 74 -2.84 -5.47 13.55
N ASP A 75 -4.04 -5.02 13.86
CA ASP A 75 -5.02 -5.80 14.63
C ASP A 75 -5.46 -7.08 13.91
N LYS A 76 -5.67 -7.00 12.60
CA LYS A 76 -6.01 -8.18 11.80
C LYS A 76 -4.88 -9.21 11.84
N ILE A 77 -3.64 -8.78 11.76
CA ILE A 77 -2.45 -9.63 11.87
C ILE A 77 -2.39 -10.30 13.26
N LYS A 78 -2.55 -9.52 14.33
CA LYS A 78 -2.52 -10.03 15.72
C LYS A 78 -3.62 -11.05 16.01
N ARG A 79 -4.81 -10.88 15.43
CA ARG A 79 -5.97 -11.78 15.64
C ARG A 79 -5.92 -13.02 14.75
N ARG A 80 -4.94 -13.14 13.86
CA ARG A 80 -4.83 -14.28 12.95
C ARG A 80 -4.60 -15.58 13.73
N LYS A 81 -5.45 -16.58 13.48
CA LYS A 81 -5.40 -17.91 14.15
C LYS A 81 -4.68 -18.97 13.31
N THR A 82 -4.43 -18.69 12.04
CA THR A 82 -3.80 -19.63 11.11
C THR A 82 -2.39 -19.19 10.76
N LYS A 83 -1.50 -20.16 10.47
CA LYS A 83 -0.17 -19.83 9.96
C LYS A 83 -0.26 -19.11 8.61
N VAL A 84 0.68 -18.22 8.37
CA VAL A 84 0.87 -17.62 7.05
C VAL A 84 1.31 -18.70 6.08
N GLN A 85 0.58 -18.85 4.98
CA GLN A 85 0.94 -19.78 3.91
C GLN A 85 1.73 -19.02 2.83
N SER A 86 2.88 -18.55 3.20
CA SER A 86 3.76 -17.83 2.32
C SER A 86 5.22 -18.14 2.67
N TRP A 87 6.12 -17.73 1.80
CA TRP A 87 7.56 -17.93 1.97
C TRP A 87 8.19 -17.05 3.07
N PHE A 88 7.43 -16.09 3.59
CA PHE A 88 7.91 -15.10 4.56
C PHE A 88 7.34 -15.35 5.95
#